data_58275ac3083bcae931a37f59c1cab7bf
#
_entry.id   58275ac3083bcae931a37f59c1cab7bf
#
_cell.length_a   1.000
_cell.length_b   1.000
_cell.length_c   1.000
_cell.angle_alpha   90.00
_cell.angle_beta   90.00
_cell.angle_gamma   90.00
#
_symmetry.space_group_name_H-M   'P 1'
#
loop_
_entity.id
_entity.type
_entity.pdbx_description
1 polymer ?
#
loop_
_entity_poly.entity_id
_entity_poly.type
_entity_poly.pdbx_seq_one_letter_code
_entity_poly.pdbx_strand_id
1 'polypeptide(L)'
;MVSIPAMKGKKLYLFPVLGLCLKLFSSEPEIFQLWPTTAPGEIEGEVGEEEYRAPKPGSNDVLRIANVSEPTISLFKPRASKSNGTTVIVCPGGGYNILAYEHEVTQVCEWLNDLGVTAVLLKYRVPRRKNRPPHEAPLQDLQRAIALVRENAKSWKINPEKVGVLGFSAGGNLVMMGVTSFDKRSYAIVDKADKFSCRPDFGILIYPAYLVDRKKRSELLPEIHITSSTPPCFFAHTGDDHVPGEGSVLAYLALEKAGVSGNELHIFPFGGHGYGIRKTTNPVSQWPRHAAKWMESMKLLELK
;
A
#
# COMPACT_ATOMS: atom_id res chain seq x y z
N MET A 1 0.84 27.31 -33.09
CA MET A 1 0.82 27.95 -31.75
C MET A 1 -0.52 27.70 -31.14
N VAL A 2 -0.61 26.75 -30.22
CA VAL A 2 -1.84 26.48 -29.45
C VAL A 2 -1.57 26.94 -28.01
N SER A 3 -2.31 27.96 -27.59
CA SER A 3 -2.18 28.59 -26.28
C SER A 3 -2.73 27.67 -25.19
N ILE A 4 -1.90 27.38 -24.19
CA ILE A 4 -2.27 26.67 -22.96
C ILE A 4 -2.97 27.69 -22.05
N PRO A 5 -4.20 27.42 -21.54
CA PRO A 5 -4.85 28.32 -20.59
C PRO A 5 -4.17 28.25 -19.21
N ALA A 6 -3.86 29.39 -18.64
CA ALA A 6 -3.29 29.56 -17.30
C ALA A 6 -4.26 29.04 -16.23
N MET A 7 -3.84 28.03 -15.48
CA MET A 7 -4.54 27.57 -14.28
C MET A 7 -4.41 28.63 -13.19
N LYS A 8 -5.56 29.14 -12.73
CA LYS A 8 -5.66 30.01 -11.54
C LYS A 8 -5.18 29.26 -10.31
N GLY A 9 -4.24 29.88 -9.59
CA GLY A 9 -3.52 29.31 -8.46
C GLY A 9 -4.41 28.83 -7.31
N LYS A 10 -4.36 27.54 -7.03
CA LYS A 10 -4.65 27.02 -5.68
C LYS A 10 -3.34 27.14 -4.88
N LYS A 11 -3.40 27.82 -3.74
CA LYS A 11 -2.26 27.99 -2.82
C LYS A 11 -1.77 26.63 -2.39
N LEU A 12 -0.54 26.30 -2.78
CA LEU A 12 0.21 25.15 -2.28
C LEU A 12 0.54 25.46 -0.80
N TYR A 13 -0.18 24.84 0.13
CA TYR A 13 0.18 24.94 1.53
C TYR A 13 1.44 24.10 1.76
N LEU A 14 2.59 24.75 1.79
CA LEU A 14 3.84 24.16 2.28
C LEU A 14 3.67 23.90 3.78
N PHE A 15 3.60 22.65 4.19
CA PHE A 15 3.44 22.26 5.58
C PHE A 15 4.78 22.31 6.33
N PRO A 16 4.87 23.05 7.45
CA PRO A 16 6.09 23.09 8.26
C PRO A 16 6.40 21.76 8.99
N VAL A 17 5.47 20.82 9.06
CA VAL A 17 5.65 19.49 9.73
C VAL A 17 6.44 18.50 8.85
N LEU A 18 6.43 18.66 7.52
CA LEU A 18 7.21 17.82 6.62
C LEU A 18 8.72 18.08 6.73
N GLY A 19 9.13 19.23 7.26
CA GLY A 19 10.53 19.66 7.33
C GLY A 19 11.42 18.87 8.28
N LEU A 20 10.87 18.11 9.24
CA LEU A 20 11.69 17.38 10.23
C LEU A 20 12.01 15.94 9.79
N CYS A 21 11.18 15.30 8.96
CA CYS A 21 11.41 13.96 8.39
C CYS A 21 12.25 13.95 7.10
N LEU A 22 12.37 15.09 6.41
CA LEU A 22 12.98 15.19 5.06
C LEU A 22 14.51 15.04 5.00
N LYS A 23 15.20 14.89 6.13
CA LYS A 23 16.69 14.76 6.14
C LYS A 23 17.23 13.40 5.68
N LEU A 24 16.37 12.40 5.45
CA LEU A 24 16.77 11.03 5.13
C LEU A 24 16.62 10.65 3.66
N PHE A 25 15.78 11.35 2.91
CA PHE A 25 15.62 11.12 1.47
C PHE A 25 16.66 11.93 0.66
N SER A 26 17.10 11.37 -0.46
CA SER A 26 18.03 12.05 -1.38
C SER A 26 17.40 13.27 -2.08
N SER A 27 16.05 13.36 -2.09
CA SER A 27 15.25 14.46 -2.62
C SER A 27 13.83 14.40 -2.03
N GLU A 28 13.09 15.50 -2.10
CA GLU A 28 11.65 15.47 -1.82
C GLU A 28 10.92 14.51 -2.77
N PRO A 29 9.86 13.79 -2.30
CA PRO A 29 9.13 12.87 -3.15
C PRO A 29 8.39 13.61 -4.26
N GLU A 30 8.43 13.07 -5.46
CA GLU A 30 7.62 13.53 -6.57
C GLU A 30 6.17 13.03 -6.37
N ILE A 31 5.18 13.94 -6.41
CA ILE A 31 3.76 13.63 -6.18
C ILE A 31 3.00 13.69 -7.50
N PHE A 32 2.22 12.65 -7.77
CA PHE A 32 1.42 12.53 -8.98
C PHE A 32 -0.05 12.33 -8.62
N GLN A 33 -0.95 13.02 -9.34
CA GLN A 33 -2.37 12.75 -9.27
C GLN A 33 -2.65 11.34 -9.82
N LEU A 34 -3.50 10.60 -9.13
CA LEU A 34 -3.82 9.23 -9.54
C LEU A 34 -4.79 9.22 -10.74
N TRP A 35 -5.72 10.14 -10.77
CA TRP A 35 -6.74 10.25 -11.80
C TRP A 35 -6.60 11.58 -12.57
N PRO A 36 -6.80 11.58 -13.89
CA PRO A 36 -6.70 12.80 -14.70
C PRO A 36 -7.86 13.78 -14.46
N THR A 37 -8.96 13.25 -13.94
CA THR A 37 -10.18 13.98 -13.55
C THR A 37 -10.70 13.44 -12.22
N THR A 38 -11.96 13.67 -11.87
CA THR A 38 -12.61 13.07 -10.70
C THR A 38 -12.45 11.55 -10.71
N ALA A 39 -12.08 10.96 -9.57
CA ALA A 39 -11.91 9.52 -9.43
C ALA A 39 -13.23 8.77 -9.71
N PRO A 40 -13.18 7.56 -10.28
CA PRO A 40 -14.38 6.80 -10.60
C PRO A 40 -15.31 6.61 -9.41
N GLY A 41 -16.58 7.00 -9.59
CA GLY A 41 -17.60 6.89 -8.56
C GLY A 41 -17.45 7.84 -7.37
N GLU A 42 -16.55 8.80 -7.43
CA GLU A 42 -16.48 9.89 -6.43
C GLU A 42 -17.65 10.85 -6.64
N ILE A 43 -18.27 11.24 -5.54
CA ILE A 43 -19.38 12.21 -5.53
C ILE A 43 -18.86 13.48 -4.83
N GLU A 44 -18.90 14.61 -5.52
CA GLU A 44 -18.48 15.89 -4.95
C GLU A 44 -19.25 16.19 -3.67
N GLY A 45 -18.52 16.53 -2.59
CA GLY A 45 -19.08 16.83 -1.29
C GLY A 45 -19.54 15.62 -0.46
N GLU A 46 -19.40 14.37 -0.94
CA GLU A 46 -19.72 13.18 -0.12
C GLU A 46 -18.81 13.07 1.11
N VAL A 47 -17.54 13.44 0.97
CA VAL A 47 -16.58 13.56 2.06
C VAL A 47 -16.21 15.02 2.26
N GLY A 48 -15.81 15.38 3.49
CA GLY A 48 -15.35 16.74 3.81
C GLY A 48 -14.00 17.08 3.14
N GLU A 49 -13.47 18.25 3.46
CA GLU A 49 -12.12 18.65 3.05
C GLU A 49 -11.05 17.70 3.62
N GLU A 50 -9.99 17.46 2.87
CA GLU A 50 -8.86 16.63 3.32
C GLU A 50 -8.26 17.24 4.59
N GLU A 51 -8.13 16.42 5.64
CA GLU A 51 -7.70 16.84 6.97
C GLU A 51 -6.46 16.06 7.42
N TYR A 52 -5.47 16.80 7.91
CA TYR A 52 -4.26 16.26 8.52
C TYR A 52 -4.38 16.38 10.05
N ARG A 53 -4.53 15.23 10.72
CA ARG A 53 -4.68 15.15 12.19
C ARG A 53 -3.33 14.80 12.81
N ALA A 54 -2.72 15.80 13.44
CA ALA A 54 -1.45 15.63 14.14
C ALA A 54 -1.56 14.61 15.29
N PRO A 55 -0.47 13.88 15.60
CA PRO A 55 -0.44 13.01 16.77
C PRO A 55 -0.62 13.80 18.06
N LYS A 56 -1.26 13.19 19.07
CA LYS A 56 -1.38 13.81 20.39
C LYS A 56 -0.01 13.92 21.03
N PRO A 57 0.38 15.07 21.58
CA PRO A 57 1.65 15.25 22.27
C PRO A 57 1.86 14.20 23.38
N GLY A 58 3.04 13.61 23.44
CA GLY A 58 3.39 12.61 24.47
C GLY A 58 2.76 11.23 24.34
N SER A 59 2.04 10.96 23.24
CA SER A 59 1.45 9.64 22.94
C SER A 59 2.23 8.92 21.85
N ASN A 60 2.01 7.59 21.76
CA ASN A 60 2.45 6.78 20.60
C ASN A 60 1.53 6.96 19.38
N ASP A 61 0.71 8.01 19.36
CA ASP A 61 -0.19 8.33 18.28
C ASP A 61 0.59 8.67 17.00
N VAL A 62 -0.11 8.72 15.86
CA VAL A 62 0.49 8.94 14.54
C VAL A 62 -0.26 10.03 13.80
N LEU A 63 0.41 10.70 12.88
CA LEU A 63 -0.25 11.57 11.91
C LEU A 63 -1.29 10.75 11.12
N ARG A 64 -2.49 11.27 10.99
CA ARG A 64 -3.57 10.68 10.21
C ARG A 64 -4.02 11.63 9.12
N ILE A 65 -4.34 11.07 7.96
CA ILE A 65 -4.99 11.81 6.87
C ILE A 65 -6.41 11.29 6.76
N ALA A 66 -7.36 12.20 6.73
CA ALA A 66 -8.79 11.90 6.58
C ALA A 66 -9.38 12.62 5.36
N ASN A 67 -10.55 12.19 4.92
CA ASN A 67 -11.33 12.82 3.85
C ASN A 67 -10.58 12.97 2.52
N VAL A 68 -9.84 11.92 2.13
CA VAL A 68 -9.16 11.89 0.84
C VAL A 68 -10.19 11.60 -0.26
N SER A 69 -10.48 12.59 -1.09
CA SER A 69 -11.28 12.50 -2.32
C SER A 69 -10.42 12.56 -3.58
N GLU A 70 -9.23 13.19 -3.48
CA GLU A 70 -8.23 13.30 -4.54
C GLU A 70 -7.01 12.42 -4.21
N PRO A 71 -7.02 11.13 -4.61
CA PRO A 71 -5.93 10.21 -4.30
C PRO A 71 -4.69 10.54 -5.12
N THR A 72 -3.52 10.30 -4.52
CA THR A 72 -2.21 10.56 -5.14
C THR A 72 -1.24 9.41 -4.91
N ILE A 73 -0.18 9.37 -5.72
CA ILE A 73 1.01 8.57 -5.43
C ILE A 73 2.19 9.50 -5.19
N SER A 74 3.04 9.14 -4.23
CA SER A 74 4.31 9.83 -3.95
C SER A 74 5.46 8.87 -4.17
N LEU A 75 6.44 9.29 -5.00
CA LEU A 75 7.55 8.45 -5.46
C LEU A 75 8.80 8.73 -4.62
N PHE A 76 9.30 7.72 -3.92
CA PHE A 76 10.53 7.73 -3.13
C PHE A 76 11.57 6.82 -3.79
N LYS A 77 12.62 7.43 -4.36
CA LYS A 77 13.67 6.69 -5.07
C LYS A 77 14.85 6.39 -4.14
N PRO A 78 15.40 5.16 -4.17
CA PRO A 78 16.66 4.87 -3.51
C PRO A 78 17.79 5.64 -4.18
N ARG A 79 18.97 5.69 -3.52
CA ARG A 79 20.18 6.19 -4.18
C ARG A 79 20.43 5.40 -5.46
N ALA A 80 20.77 6.09 -6.55
CA ALA A 80 20.92 5.47 -7.88
C ALA A 80 21.88 4.26 -7.88
N SER A 81 22.93 4.31 -7.07
CA SER A 81 23.92 3.21 -6.94
C SER A 81 23.39 1.96 -6.24
N LYS A 82 22.24 2.06 -5.55
CA LYS A 82 21.59 0.93 -4.85
C LYS A 82 20.36 0.40 -5.58
N SER A 83 19.82 1.14 -6.57
CA SER A 83 18.57 0.79 -7.21
C SER A 83 18.63 -0.57 -7.90
N ASN A 84 17.76 -1.51 -7.49
CA ASN A 84 17.64 -2.85 -8.06
C ASN A 84 16.49 -2.98 -9.07
N GLY A 85 15.73 -1.91 -9.29
CA GLY A 85 14.61 -1.84 -10.22
C GLY A 85 13.28 -2.34 -9.65
N THR A 86 13.26 -2.98 -8.49
CA THR A 86 12.02 -3.38 -7.81
C THR A 86 11.29 -2.15 -7.29
N THR A 87 9.96 -2.21 -7.37
CA THR A 87 9.07 -1.15 -6.85
C THR A 87 8.02 -1.76 -5.93
N VAL A 88 7.75 -1.09 -4.82
CA VAL A 88 6.70 -1.48 -3.87
C VAL A 88 5.75 -0.31 -3.65
N ILE A 89 4.46 -0.54 -3.91
CA ILE A 89 3.40 0.41 -3.59
C ILE A 89 2.98 0.17 -2.14
N VAL A 90 3.08 1.20 -1.31
CA VAL A 90 2.79 1.14 0.13
C VAL A 90 1.37 1.65 0.39
N CYS A 91 0.55 0.80 1.01
CA CYS A 91 -0.85 1.04 1.35
C CYS A 91 -0.99 1.15 2.88
N PRO A 92 -1.16 2.36 3.44
CA PRO A 92 -1.32 2.55 4.89
C PRO A 92 -2.57 1.86 5.45
N GLY A 93 -2.59 1.60 6.76
CA GLY A 93 -3.78 1.20 7.49
C GLY A 93 -4.69 2.38 7.83
N GLY A 94 -5.69 2.13 8.69
CA GLY A 94 -6.62 3.15 9.17
C GLY A 94 -8.09 2.76 9.01
N GLY A 95 -8.38 1.47 8.88
CA GLY A 95 -9.74 0.91 8.87
C GLY A 95 -10.61 1.37 7.70
N TYR A 96 -10.02 1.87 6.62
CA TYR A 96 -10.71 2.56 5.52
C TYR A 96 -11.46 3.84 5.93
N ASN A 97 -11.13 4.42 7.09
CA ASN A 97 -11.73 5.67 7.57
C ASN A 97 -10.73 6.83 7.52
N ILE A 98 -9.47 6.52 7.74
CA ILE A 98 -8.31 7.43 7.68
C ILE A 98 -7.12 6.69 7.10
N LEU A 99 -6.01 7.38 6.86
CA LEU A 99 -4.71 6.80 6.54
C LEU A 99 -3.76 7.06 7.70
N ALA A 100 -3.17 5.99 8.28
CA ALA A 100 -2.12 6.09 9.27
C ALA A 100 -0.80 6.45 8.57
N TYR A 101 -0.21 7.60 8.91
CA TYR A 101 1.03 8.10 8.31
C TYR A 101 2.24 7.79 9.20
N GLU A 102 3.45 8.08 8.81
CA GLU A 102 4.73 7.83 9.49
C GLU A 102 5.15 6.35 9.55
N HIS A 103 4.80 5.60 10.63
CA HIS A 103 5.31 4.25 10.89
C HIS A 103 4.81 3.16 9.92
N GLU A 104 3.75 3.45 9.17
CA GLU A 104 3.24 2.59 8.09
C GLU A 104 3.56 3.16 6.70
N VAL A 105 4.18 4.33 6.63
CA VAL A 105 4.42 5.05 5.37
C VAL A 105 5.86 5.51 5.22
N THR A 106 6.22 6.68 5.79
CA THR A 106 7.53 7.31 5.53
C THR A 106 8.69 6.43 5.97
N GLN A 107 8.61 5.86 7.17
CA GLN A 107 9.63 4.94 7.67
C GLN A 107 9.73 3.64 6.86
N VAL A 108 8.60 3.18 6.29
CA VAL A 108 8.57 2.02 5.39
C VAL A 108 9.19 2.36 4.04
N CYS A 109 8.94 3.55 3.50
CA CYS A 109 9.57 4.01 2.27
C CYS A 109 11.11 4.15 2.45
N GLU A 110 11.56 4.63 3.61
CA GLU A 110 12.98 4.69 3.97
C GLU A 110 13.61 3.29 4.00
N TRP A 111 12.98 2.34 4.69
CA TRP A 111 13.43 0.96 4.76
C TRP A 111 13.52 0.31 3.36
N LEU A 112 12.52 0.51 2.52
CA LEU A 112 12.53 0.01 1.13
C LEU A 112 13.68 0.65 0.32
N ASN A 113 13.89 1.96 0.45
CA ASN A 113 14.99 2.65 -0.22
C ASN A 113 16.37 2.17 0.25
N ASP A 114 16.52 1.81 1.52
CA ASP A 114 17.76 1.21 2.05
C ASP A 114 18.05 -0.15 1.44
N LEU A 115 16.99 -0.92 1.09
CA LEU A 115 17.08 -2.17 0.33
C LEU A 115 17.27 -1.98 -1.19
N GLY A 116 17.36 -0.73 -1.68
CA GLY A 116 17.49 -0.42 -3.11
C GLY A 116 16.17 -0.49 -3.89
N VAL A 117 15.05 -0.58 -3.20
CA VAL A 117 13.69 -0.67 -3.76
C VAL A 117 13.09 0.72 -3.90
N THR A 118 12.48 1.03 -5.04
CA THR A 118 11.67 2.23 -5.21
C THR A 118 10.36 2.06 -4.43
N ALA A 119 10.05 2.99 -3.52
CA ALA A 119 8.79 2.99 -2.81
C ALA A 119 7.83 3.99 -3.44
N VAL A 120 6.57 3.60 -3.56
CA VAL A 120 5.47 4.44 -4.06
C VAL A 120 4.39 4.46 -2.99
N LEU A 121 4.27 5.57 -2.27
CA LEU A 121 3.19 5.72 -1.31
C LEU A 121 1.87 5.96 -2.04
N LEU A 122 0.85 5.18 -1.74
CA LEU A 122 -0.51 5.38 -2.20
C LEU A 122 -1.36 6.08 -1.13
N LYS A 123 -1.69 7.35 -1.35
CA LYS A 123 -2.72 8.08 -0.59
C LYS A 123 -4.07 7.75 -1.24
N TYR A 124 -4.67 6.62 -0.85
CA TYR A 124 -5.94 6.15 -1.41
C TYR A 124 -7.15 6.82 -0.75
N ARG A 125 -8.31 6.75 -1.39
CA ARG A 125 -9.56 7.39 -0.96
C ARG A 125 -10.08 6.83 0.37
N VAL A 126 -10.33 7.72 1.32
CA VAL A 126 -10.96 7.50 2.63
C VAL A 126 -11.85 8.71 2.98
N PRO A 127 -12.88 8.56 3.81
CA PRO A 127 -13.43 7.35 4.40
C PRO A 127 -14.13 6.46 3.37
N ARG A 128 -14.59 5.29 3.82
CA ARG A 128 -15.48 4.41 3.04
C ARG A 128 -16.60 5.19 2.39
N ARG A 129 -16.89 4.92 1.12
CA ARG A 129 -18.02 5.55 0.42
C ARG A 129 -19.33 4.89 0.85
N LYS A 130 -20.40 5.68 0.99
CA LYS A 130 -21.72 5.20 1.42
C LYS A 130 -22.28 4.15 0.44
N ASN A 131 -22.93 3.13 0.99
CA ASN A 131 -23.61 2.06 0.22
C ASN A 131 -22.69 1.29 -0.74
N ARG A 132 -21.39 1.23 -0.46
CA ARG A 132 -20.39 0.48 -1.24
C ARG A 132 -19.52 -0.40 -0.33
N PRO A 133 -18.92 -1.47 -0.87
CA PRO A 133 -17.90 -2.21 -0.15
C PRO A 133 -16.78 -1.27 0.34
N PRO A 134 -16.29 -1.44 1.57
CA PRO A 134 -15.28 -0.54 2.15
C PRO A 134 -14.01 -0.39 1.32
N HIS A 135 -13.63 -1.46 0.61
CA HIS A 135 -12.43 -1.55 -0.21
C HIS A 135 -12.62 -1.09 -1.66
N GLU A 136 -13.85 -0.81 -2.13
CA GLU A 136 -14.12 -0.57 -3.57
C GLU A 136 -13.34 0.62 -4.12
N ALA A 137 -13.48 1.82 -3.55
CA ALA A 137 -12.75 3.00 -4.00
C ALA A 137 -11.23 2.85 -3.79
N PRO A 138 -10.73 2.38 -2.62
CA PRO A 138 -9.31 2.05 -2.45
C PRO A 138 -8.76 1.04 -3.47
N LEU A 139 -9.53 0.01 -3.84
CA LEU A 139 -9.10 -0.99 -4.84
C LEU A 139 -8.94 -0.38 -6.23
N GLN A 140 -9.88 0.48 -6.65
CA GLN A 140 -9.75 1.25 -7.89
C GLN A 140 -8.45 2.06 -7.88
N ASP A 141 -8.16 2.73 -6.77
CA ASP A 141 -6.95 3.54 -6.61
C ASP A 141 -5.67 2.67 -6.65
N LEU A 142 -5.66 1.49 -6.02
CA LEU A 142 -4.53 0.57 -6.06
C LEU A 142 -4.31 0.00 -7.47
N GLN A 143 -5.36 -0.47 -8.14
CA GLN A 143 -5.27 -0.97 -9.52
C GLN A 143 -4.75 0.11 -10.48
N ARG A 144 -5.18 1.36 -10.29
CA ARG A 144 -4.70 2.51 -11.05
C ARG A 144 -3.24 2.84 -10.75
N ALA A 145 -2.83 2.81 -9.48
CA ALA A 145 -1.45 3.05 -9.07
C ALA A 145 -0.48 2.04 -9.70
N ILE A 146 -0.83 0.74 -9.69
CA ILE A 146 -0.02 -0.31 -10.32
C ILE A 146 0.14 -0.04 -11.84
N ALA A 147 -0.94 0.33 -12.51
CA ALA A 147 -0.91 0.64 -13.94
C ALA A 147 -0.04 1.87 -14.26
N LEU A 148 -0.16 2.95 -13.48
CA LEU A 148 0.68 4.15 -13.61
C LEU A 148 2.16 3.88 -13.34
N VAL A 149 2.48 3.05 -12.34
CA VAL A 149 3.86 2.63 -12.06
C VAL A 149 4.44 1.91 -13.27
N ARG A 150 3.70 0.99 -13.89
CA ARG A 150 4.14 0.27 -15.09
C ARG A 150 4.25 1.16 -16.31
N GLU A 151 3.32 2.08 -16.52
CA GLU A 151 3.39 3.08 -17.61
C GLU A 151 4.68 3.90 -17.50
N ASN A 152 5.06 4.29 -16.31
CA ASN A 152 6.23 5.14 -16.04
C ASN A 152 7.53 4.36 -15.83
N ALA A 153 7.54 3.02 -16.01
CA ALA A 153 8.68 2.18 -15.68
C ALA A 153 10.00 2.64 -16.30
N LYS A 154 9.97 3.03 -17.56
CA LYS A 154 11.17 3.52 -18.27
C LYS A 154 11.69 4.84 -17.69
N SER A 155 10.80 5.81 -17.47
CA SER A 155 11.19 7.16 -16.96
C SER A 155 11.65 7.10 -15.51
N TRP A 156 11.06 6.20 -14.70
CA TRP A 156 11.43 6.00 -13.31
C TRP A 156 12.59 5.02 -13.10
N LYS A 157 13.07 4.37 -14.20
CA LYS A 157 14.15 3.37 -14.18
C LYS A 157 13.86 2.15 -13.31
N ILE A 158 12.63 1.70 -13.33
CA ILE A 158 12.16 0.51 -12.60
C ILE A 158 11.90 -0.66 -13.56
N ASN A 159 11.77 -1.86 -13.00
CA ASN A 159 11.38 -3.05 -13.75
C ASN A 159 9.86 -3.24 -13.69
N PRO A 160 9.10 -3.18 -14.80
CA PRO A 160 7.66 -3.34 -14.80
C PRO A 160 7.17 -4.75 -14.37
N GLU A 161 8.08 -5.73 -14.32
CA GLU A 161 7.81 -7.11 -13.87
C GLU A 161 8.21 -7.36 -12.41
N LYS A 162 8.61 -6.31 -11.68
CA LYS A 162 8.96 -6.34 -10.25
C LYS A 162 8.18 -5.26 -9.48
N VAL A 163 6.87 -5.18 -9.69
CA VAL A 163 5.97 -4.23 -9.03
C VAL A 163 5.14 -4.95 -7.97
N GLY A 164 5.52 -4.79 -6.72
CA GLY A 164 4.82 -5.36 -5.56
C GLY A 164 3.95 -4.34 -4.83
N VAL A 165 3.17 -4.85 -3.90
CA VAL A 165 2.29 -4.07 -3.02
C VAL A 165 2.53 -4.47 -1.57
N LEU A 166 2.59 -3.48 -0.66
CA LEU A 166 2.76 -3.69 0.77
C LEU A 166 1.65 -2.95 1.52
N GLY A 167 1.00 -3.60 2.48
CA GLY A 167 -0.06 -2.92 3.22
C GLY A 167 -0.21 -3.37 4.65
N PHE A 168 -0.73 -2.46 5.47
CA PHE A 168 -0.93 -2.58 6.90
C PHE A 168 -2.41 -2.58 7.26
N SER A 169 -2.87 -3.48 8.13
CA SER A 169 -4.25 -3.49 8.63
C SER A 169 -5.29 -3.47 7.48
N ALA A 170 -6.09 -2.41 7.35
CA ALA A 170 -6.98 -2.21 6.21
C ALA A 170 -6.21 -2.10 4.86
N GLY A 171 -5.01 -1.50 4.87
CA GLY A 171 -4.11 -1.53 3.71
C GLY A 171 -3.63 -2.94 3.38
N GLY A 172 -3.48 -3.82 4.38
CA GLY A 172 -3.22 -5.25 4.18
C GLY A 172 -4.41 -5.98 3.53
N ASN A 173 -5.64 -5.62 3.90
CA ASN A 173 -6.83 -6.08 3.16
C ASN A 173 -6.81 -5.56 1.72
N LEU A 174 -6.48 -4.28 1.51
CA LEU A 174 -6.37 -3.70 0.18
C LEU A 174 -5.34 -4.44 -0.68
N VAL A 175 -4.19 -4.84 -0.11
CA VAL A 175 -3.21 -5.71 -0.78
C VAL A 175 -3.84 -7.04 -1.14
N MET A 176 -4.55 -7.70 -0.22
CA MET A 176 -5.24 -8.97 -0.50
C MET A 176 -6.23 -8.82 -1.66
N MET A 177 -7.05 -7.77 -1.64
CA MET A 177 -7.97 -7.48 -2.76
C MET A 177 -7.19 -7.24 -4.06
N GLY A 178 -6.07 -6.51 -4.03
CA GLY A 178 -5.23 -6.26 -5.20
C GLY A 178 -4.61 -7.51 -5.80
N VAL A 179 -4.16 -8.47 -4.97
CA VAL A 179 -3.56 -9.74 -5.42
C VAL A 179 -4.59 -10.79 -5.84
N THR A 180 -5.87 -10.57 -5.55
CA THR A 180 -6.95 -11.53 -5.88
C THR A 180 -8.02 -10.99 -6.84
N SER A 181 -8.00 -9.68 -7.16
CA SER A 181 -9.02 -9.02 -8.01
C SER A 181 -8.36 -8.21 -9.14
N PHE A 182 -7.42 -8.81 -9.86
CA PHE A 182 -6.66 -8.16 -10.94
C PHE A 182 -7.14 -8.52 -12.35
N ASP A 183 -7.87 -9.60 -12.52
CA ASP A 183 -8.35 -10.07 -13.84
C ASP A 183 -9.30 -9.08 -14.49
N LYS A 184 -10.05 -8.37 -13.66
CA LYS A 184 -10.98 -7.33 -14.08
C LYS A 184 -10.75 -6.07 -13.28
N ARG A 185 -10.56 -4.93 -13.97
CA ARG A 185 -10.53 -3.63 -13.29
C ARG A 185 -11.88 -3.32 -12.66
N SER A 186 -11.84 -2.74 -11.47
CA SER A 186 -13.02 -2.27 -10.75
C SER A 186 -13.53 -0.90 -11.22
N TYR A 187 -12.98 -0.39 -12.33
CA TYR A 187 -13.37 0.86 -13.00
C TYR A 187 -13.22 0.76 -14.52
N ALA A 188 -13.87 1.66 -15.25
CA ALA A 188 -13.76 1.75 -16.71
C ALA A 188 -12.38 2.32 -17.11
N ILE A 189 -11.86 1.90 -18.27
CA ILE A 189 -10.60 2.42 -18.83
C ILE A 189 -10.70 3.95 -18.96
N VAL A 190 -9.70 4.66 -18.42
CA VAL A 190 -9.64 6.12 -18.38
C VAL A 190 -8.66 6.66 -19.42
N ASP A 191 -7.47 6.07 -19.52
CA ASP A 191 -6.42 6.52 -20.42
C ASP A 191 -5.43 5.38 -20.79
N LYS A 192 -4.28 5.77 -21.39
CA LYS A 192 -3.27 4.81 -21.85
C LYS A 192 -2.60 3.99 -20.74
N ALA A 193 -2.55 4.48 -19.48
CA ALA A 193 -1.99 3.73 -18.36
C ALA A 193 -2.80 2.44 -18.10
N ASP A 194 -4.10 2.48 -18.35
CA ASP A 194 -4.97 1.33 -18.14
C ASP A 194 -4.80 0.20 -19.18
N LYS A 195 -3.92 0.37 -20.17
CA LYS A 195 -3.46 -0.71 -21.05
C LYS A 195 -2.45 -1.65 -20.35
N PHE A 196 -1.80 -1.18 -19.27
CA PHE A 196 -0.88 -1.98 -18.49
C PHE A 196 -1.63 -2.82 -17.45
N SER A 197 -1.09 -3.98 -17.12
CA SER A 197 -1.67 -4.87 -16.11
C SER A 197 -1.78 -4.20 -14.75
N CYS A 198 -2.88 -4.41 -14.04
CA CYS A 198 -3.04 -4.02 -12.64
C CYS A 198 -2.76 -5.18 -11.66
N ARG A 199 -2.27 -6.34 -12.14
CA ARG A 199 -1.84 -7.45 -11.28
C ARG A 199 -0.49 -7.10 -10.65
N PRO A 200 -0.36 -7.07 -9.31
CA PRO A 200 0.96 -6.96 -8.69
C PRO A 200 1.77 -8.23 -8.90
N ASP A 201 3.10 -8.15 -8.83
CA ASP A 201 3.98 -9.31 -9.00
C ASP A 201 4.23 -10.03 -7.67
N PHE A 202 4.00 -9.38 -6.54
CA PHE A 202 4.03 -9.94 -5.19
C PHE A 202 3.26 -9.07 -4.18
N GLY A 203 2.89 -9.66 -3.02
CA GLY A 203 2.21 -8.97 -1.92
C GLY A 203 2.95 -9.11 -0.59
N ILE A 204 2.97 -8.05 0.23
CA ILE A 204 3.45 -8.05 1.61
C ILE A 204 2.32 -7.55 2.52
N LEU A 205 1.82 -8.42 3.38
CA LEU A 205 0.63 -8.18 4.20
C LEU A 205 1.00 -8.18 5.69
N ILE A 206 0.90 -7.03 6.32
CA ILE A 206 1.28 -6.84 7.71
C ILE A 206 0.00 -6.62 8.54
N TYR A 207 -0.27 -7.53 9.47
CA TYR A 207 -1.51 -7.60 10.26
C TYR A 207 -2.77 -7.28 9.45
N PRO A 208 -2.98 -7.94 8.29
CA PRO A 208 -4.10 -7.62 7.42
C PRO A 208 -5.43 -7.79 8.15
N ALA A 209 -6.28 -6.75 8.09
CA ALA A 209 -7.63 -6.80 8.63
C ALA A 209 -8.62 -7.34 7.59
N TYR A 210 -9.85 -7.63 8.03
CA TYR A 210 -10.98 -7.96 7.14
C TYR A 210 -10.72 -9.11 6.16
N LEU A 211 -9.95 -10.13 6.55
CA LEU A 211 -9.79 -11.34 5.74
C LEU A 211 -10.80 -12.43 6.12
N VAL A 212 -11.31 -12.38 7.36
CA VAL A 212 -12.31 -13.29 7.91
C VAL A 212 -13.41 -12.50 8.60
N ASP A 213 -14.59 -13.10 8.78
CA ASP A 213 -15.61 -12.55 9.68
C ASP A 213 -15.12 -12.62 11.13
N ARG A 214 -15.34 -11.56 11.90
CA ARG A 214 -14.84 -11.47 13.29
C ARG A 214 -15.42 -12.53 14.23
N LYS A 215 -16.62 -13.04 13.92
CA LYS A 215 -17.28 -14.07 14.73
C LYS A 215 -16.99 -15.47 14.18
N LYS A 216 -17.01 -15.62 12.85
CA LYS A 216 -16.77 -16.88 12.15
C LYS A 216 -15.38 -16.84 11.50
N ARG A 217 -14.35 -17.16 12.27
CA ARG A 217 -12.94 -17.04 11.86
C ARG A 217 -12.39 -18.25 11.09
N SER A 218 -13.26 -19.14 10.63
CA SER A 218 -12.88 -20.44 10.05
C SER A 218 -12.73 -20.44 8.53
N GLU A 219 -13.08 -19.34 7.85
CA GLU A 219 -13.00 -19.21 6.40
C GLU A 219 -12.73 -17.77 5.99
N LEU A 220 -12.08 -17.59 4.85
CA LEU A 220 -11.87 -16.28 4.23
C LEU A 220 -13.22 -15.69 3.81
N LEU A 221 -13.28 -14.36 3.77
CA LEU A 221 -14.46 -13.67 3.24
C LEU A 221 -14.65 -14.01 1.74
N PRO A 222 -15.91 -14.10 1.28
CA PRO A 222 -16.25 -14.60 -0.06
C PRO A 222 -15.70 -13.75 -1.20
N GLU A 223 -15.37 -12.48 -0.97
CA GLU A 223 -14.75 -11.61 -1.96
C GLU A 223 -13.26 -11.89 -2.21
N ILE A 224 -12.61 -12.74 -1.39
CA ILE A 224 -11.20 -13.11 -1.53
C ILE A 224 -11.08 -14.37 -2.40
N HIS A 225 -10.76 -14.19 -3.67
CA HIS A 225 -10.67 -15.27 -4.66
C HIS A 225 -9.23 -15.64 -4.97
N ILE A 226 -8.63 -16.55 -4.20
CA ILE A 226 -7.27 -17.05 -4.43
C ILE A 226 -7.29 -18.12 -5.51
N THR A 227 -6.45 -17.96 -6.52
CA THR A 227 -6.26 -18.88 -7.65
C THR A 227 -4.79 -19.16 -7.89
N SER A 228 -4.44 -20.07 -8.79
CA SER A 228 -3.05 -20.31 -9.20
C SER A 228 -2.38 -19.12 -9.88
N SER A 229 -3.15 -18.12 -10.32
CA SER A 229 -2.65 -16.85 -10.88
C SER A 229 -2.42 -15.77 -9.82
N THR A 230 -2.82 -16.00 -8.56
CA THR A 230 -2.53 -15.09 -7.46
C THR A 230 -1.02 -15.01 -7.24
N PRO A 231 -0.42 -13.81 -7.11
CA PRO A 231 1.03 -13.71 -6.89
C PRO A 231 1.45 -14.20 -5.51
N PRO A 232 2.75 -14.53 -5.31
CA PRO A 232 3.28 -14.93 -4.01
C PRO A 232 3.14 -13.82 -2.98
N CYS A 233 2.88 -14.22 -1.73
CA CYS A 233 2.62 -13.29 -0.63
C CYS A 233 3.45 -13.62 0.61
N PHE A 234 3.93 -12.54 1.26
CA PHE A 234 4.53 -12.58 2.59
C PHE A 234 3.53 -12.06 3.63
N PHE A 235 3.40 -12.74 4.77
CA PHE A 235 2.53 -12.34 5.87
C PHE A 235 3.30 -12.19 7.17
N ALA A 236 2.98 -11.15 7.95
CA ALA A 236 3.40 -11.01 9.34
C ALA A 236 2.22 -10.57 10.22
N HIS A 237 1.97 -11.31 11.29
CA HIS A 237 0.88 -11.05 12.22
C HIS A 237 1.32 -11.38 13.66
N THR A 238 0.56 -10.95 14.67
CA THR A 238 0.83 -11.32 16.07
C THR A 238 -0.35 -12.08 16.67
N GLY A 239 -0.07 -13.01 17.57
CA GLY A 239 -1.08 -13.85 18.22
C GLY A 239 -1.92 -13.10 19.24
N ASP A 240 -1.44 -11.96 19.74
CA ASP A 240 -2.12 -11.08 20.69
C ASP A 240 -2.87 -9.91 20.01
N ASP A 241 -2.97 -9.91 18.68
CA ASP A 241 -3.72 -8.89 17.94
C ASP A 241 -5.23 -9.07 18.14
N HIS A 242 -5.94 -7.96 18.32
CA HIS A 242 -7.41 -7.95 18.35
C HIS A 242 -8.03 -8.13 16.96
N VAL A 243 -7.25 -7.95 15.89
CA VAL A 243 -7.60 -8.35 14.52
C VAL A 243 -7.25 -9.82 14.35
N PRO A 244 -8.18 -10.67 13.86
CA PRO A 244 -7.95 -12.11 13.79
C PRO A 244 -6.77 -12.51 12.91
N GLY A 245 -5.71 -13.06 13.51
CA GLY A 245 -4.55 -13.62 12.81
C GLY A 245 -4.89 -14.84 11.96
N GLU A 246 -6.03 -15.50 12.25
CA GLU A 246 -6.58 -16.62 11.49
C GLU A 246 -6.74 -16.26 10.00
N GLY A 247 -7.06 -14.99 9.69
CA GLY A 247 -7.16 -14.53 8.31
C GLY A 247 -5.85 -14.68 7.53
N SER A 248 -4.72 -14.37 8.14
CA SER A 248 -3.39 -14.55 7.52
C SER A 248 -3.05 -16.03 7.32
N VAL A 249 -3.39 -16.87 8.29
CA VAL A 249 -3.18 -18.33 8.22
C VAL A 249 -4.01 -18.96 7.10
N LEU A 250 -5.30 -18.63 7.05
CA LEU A 250 -6.21 -19.15 6.03
C LEU A 250 -5.82 -18.68 4.62
N ALA A 251 -5.40 -17.43 4.47
CA ALA A 251 -4.93 -16.91 3.19
C ALA A 251 -3.66 -17.64 2.72
N TYR A 252 -2.68 -17.84 3.62
CA TYR A 252 -1.48 -18.63 3.33
C TYR A 252 -1.83 -20.06 2.88
N LEU A 253 -2.67 -20.77 3.65
CA LEU A 253 -3.11 -22.13 3.29
C LEU A 253 -3.86 -22.18 1.96
N ALA A 254 -4.66 -21.16 1.66
CA ALA A 254 -5.38 -21.10 0.39
C ALA A 254 -4.43 -20.86 -0.80
N LEU A 255 -3.37 -20.06 -0.63
CA LEU A 255 -2.30 -19.87 -1.63
C LEU A 255 -1.54 -21.17 -1.88
N GLU A 256 -1.12 -21.90 -0.83
CA GLU A 256 -0.49 -23.22 -0.95
C GLU A 256 -1.40 -24.22 -1.69
N LYS A 257 -2.68 -24.28 -1.32
CA LYS A 257 -3.67 -25.14 -1.97
C LYS A 257 -3.89 -24.78 -3.44
N ALA A 258 -3.79 -23.52 -3.80
CA ALA A 258 -3.89 -23.03 -5.19
C ALA A 258 -2.61 -23.28 -6.01
N GLY A 259 -1.54 -23.79 -5.39
CA GLY A 259 -0.26 -24.05 -6.05
C GLY A 259 0.60 -22.80 -6.26
N VAL A 260 0.33 -21.71 -5.55
CA VAL A 260 1.17 -20.51 -5.58
C VAL A 260 2.44 -20.80 -4.78
N SER A 261 3.60 -20.74 -5.41
CA SER A 261 4.89 -20.98 -4.77
C SER A 261 5.52 -19.70 -4.24
N GLY A 262 6.34 -19.81 -3.19
CA GLY A 262 7.11 -18.69 -2.66
C GLY A 262 6.36 -17.86 -1.62
N ASN A 263 5.31 -18.41 -0.99
CA ASN A 263 4.63 -17.74 0.12
C ASN A 263 5.41 -17.92 1.42
N GLU A 264 5.32 -16.93 2.32
CA GLU A 264 5.92 -16.99 3.64
C GLU A 264 4.97 -16.39 4.69
N LEU A 265 4.84 -17.03 5.87
CA LEU A 265 3.97 -16.60 6.94
C LEU A 265 4.72 -16.61 8.29
N HIS A 266 4.64 -15.50 9.02
CA HIS A 266 5.12 -15.36 10.39
C HIS A 266 4.00 -14.95 11.34
N ILE A 267 3.78 -15.77 12.37
CA ILE A 267 2.90 -15.43 13.50
C ILE A 267 3.79 -15.26 14.74
N PHE A 268 3.96 -14.01 15.17
CA PHE A 268 4.73 -13.69 16.37
C PHE A 268 3.86 -13.76 17.62
N PRO A 269 4.39 -14.13 18.79
CA PRO A 269 3.57 -14.29 19.99
C PRO A 269 3.00 -12.95 20.48
N PHE A 270 3.76 -11.86 20.36
CA PHE A 270 3.43 -10.56 20.95
C PHE A 270 3.75 -9.40 19.99
N GLY A 271 2.97 -8.32 20.11
CA GLY A 271 3.15 -7.08 19.35
C GLY A 271 1.86 -6.26 19.22
N GLY A 272 0.72 -6.89 19.43
CA GLY A 272 -0.60 -6.27 19.27
C GLY A 272 -0.87 -5.86 17.84
N HIS A 273 -1.67 -4.80 17.64
CA HIS A 273 -2.01 -4.22 16.34
C HIS A 273 -1.33 -2.87 16.11
N GLY A 274 -1.04 -2.54 14.85
CA GLY A 274 -0.55 -1.20 14.50
C GLY A 274 0.91 -0.96 14.83
N TYR A 275 1.73 -2.01 14.93
CA TYR A 275 3.18 -1.87 15.22
C TYR A 275 3.94 -1.20 14.07
N GLY A 276 3.46 -1.27 12.83
CA GLY A 276 4.14 -0.71 11.66
C GLY A 276 5.57 -1.25 11.52
N ILE A 277 6.52 -0.36 11.25
CA ILE A 277 7.95 -0.70 11.18
C ILE A 277 8.72 -0.25 12.43
N ARG A 278 8.03 0.18 13.48
CA ARG A 278 8.68 0.66 14.72
C ARG A 278 9.49 -0.43 15.40
N LYS A 279 10.69 -0.08 15.82
CA LYS A 279 11.54 -0.96 16.62
C LYS A 279 11.04 -0.99 18.06
N THR A 280 10.72 -2.18 18.54
CA THR A 280 10.34 -2.45 19.93
C THR A 280 11.12 -3.65 20.44
N THR A 281 10.96 -4.01 21.71
CA THR A 281 11.52 -5.25 22.28
C THR A 281 10.72 -6.50 21.86
N ASN A 282 9.55 -6.35 21.26
CA ASN A 282 8.71 -7.46 20.84
C ASN A 282 9.31 -8.20 19.63
N PRO A 283 9.20 -9.53 19.56
CA PRO A 283 9.71 -10.35 18.46
C PRO A 283 9.23 -9.88 17.08
N VAL A 284 8.01 -9.33 16.99
CA VAL A 284 7.44 -8.84 15.74
C VAL A 284 8.28 -7.73 15.08
N SER A 285 9.10 -7.01 15.83
CA SER A 285 10.03 -6.00 15.27
C SER A 285 11.04 -6.58 14.26
N GLN A 286 11.12 -7.91 14.15
CA GLN A 286 11.97 -8.60 13.17
C GLN A 286 11.27 -8.80 11.82
N TRP A 287 9.98 -8.50 11.68
CA TRP A 287 9.27 -8.72 10.40
C TRP A 287 9.95 -8.04 9.20
N PRO A 288 10.54 -6.82 9.29
CA PRO A 288 11.20 -6.21 8.13
C PRO A 288 12.41 -7.00 7.67
N ARG A 289 13.14 -7.63 8.62
CA ARG A 289 14.28 -8.51 8.29
C ARG A 289 13.81 -9.79 7.59
N HIS A 290 12.71 -10.39 8.05
CA HIS A 290 12.13 -11.58 7.42
C HIS A 290 11.63 -11.24 6.02
N ALA A 291 10.88 -10.14 5.85
CA ALA A 291 10.42 -9.68 4.55
C ALA A 291 11.57 -9.39 3.58
N ALA A 292 12.68 -8.77 4.04
CA ALA A 292 13.86 -8.54 3.22
C ALA A 292 14.49 -9.87 2.76
N LYS A 293 14.61 -10.87 3.65
CA LYS A 293 15.11 -12.21 3.30
C LYS A 293 14.20 -12.94 2.32
N TRP A 294 12.90 -12.83 2.50
CA TRP A 294 11.94 -13.33 1.54
C TRP A 294 12.09 -12.65 0.18
N MET A 295 12.22 -11.34 0.14
CA MET A 295 12.45 -10.61 -1.12
C MET A 295 13.77 -11.01 -1.80
N GLU A 296 14.85 -11.29 -1.03
CA GLU A 296 16.10 -11.84 -1.55
C GLU A 296 15.87 -13.20 -2.20
N SER A 297 15.19 -14.14 -1.51
CA SER A 297 14.90 -15.48 -2.02
C SER A 297 14.07 -15.46 -3.31
N MET A 298 13.20 -14.45 -3.44
CA MET A 298 12.38 -14.21 -4.62
C MET A 298 13.11 -13.43 -5.73
N LYS A 299 14.42 -13.18 -5.60
CA LYS A 299 15.25 -12.41 -6.54
C LYS A 299 14.75 -10.99 -6.83
N LEU A 300 14.07 -10.40 -5.85
CA LEU A 300 13.53 -9.05 -5.94
C LEU A 300 14.58 -7.98 -5.59
N LEU A 301 15.65 -8.34 -4.84
CA LEU A 301 16.69 -7.42 -4.38
C LEU A 301 18.00 -7.52 -5.17
N GLU A 302 18.07 -8.33 -6.22
CA GLU A 302 19.27 -8.43 -7.07
C GLU A 302 19.50 -7.11 -7.82
N LEU A 303 20.73 -6.60 -7.76
CA LEU A 303 21.17 -5.47 -8.59
C LEU A 303 21.14 -5.88 -10.06
N LYS A 304 20.77 -4.93 -10.93
CA LYS A 304 20.81 -5.12 -12.39
C LYS A 304 22.23 -5.05 -12.90
#